data_e51bd9992dabd6aea1e286e0470e6c3a
#
_entry.id   e51bd9992dabd6aea1e286e0470e6c3a
#
_cell.length_a   1.000
_cell.length_b   1.000
_cell.length_c   1.000
_cell.angle_alpha   90.00
_cell.angle_beta   90.00
_cell.angle_gamma   90.00
#
_symmetry.space_group_name_H-M   'P 1'
#
loop_
_entity.id
_entity.type
_entity.pdbx_description
1 polymer ?
#
loop_
_entity_poly.entity_id
_entity_poly.type
_entity_poly.pdbx_seq_one_letter_code
_entity_poly.pdbx_strand_id
1 'polypeptide(L)'
;RNGESQRSDGKYMFRYTDSTGERHTVYSWKLVSTDKLKEGQRDSQALRDMEKRILKDLDDSIKTRDAEHTTVDDLFDQFMDIRKDLRESSRCCYNDIYRKHIKPVIGHRPIGRVKPTEIQKLYQIMVSESGVNPTTAQKAHSIIYQLFENAVMDNIIRVNPASNAFRNFRKTAELNPACREPLTVEQQELFIDYIYASEKYNRMANLFTVLLGTGMRIGEALGLRWCDCDFEEGIIHVTHALLYKQGEDGNYRYRISAPKTEAGFREIPMFDEVKAALQRERGKRKSKKKKFVVDGYSDFVFLNNNGQVYTQSFVYDTIQGITTSYNKEEYAKALEEKREPCYLPKISAHILRHTFCTRMCEQNINIKVLQDVMGHRNIRTTMETYAKAFRDKKVEAVMALNGAFKIS
;
A
#
# COMPACT_ATOMS: atom_id res chain seq x y z
N ARG A 1 43.98 -1.86 34.69
CA ARG A 1 42.65 -1.27 34.91
C ARG A 1 41.74 -2.30 35.56
N ASN A 2 40.68 -1.88 36.26
CA ASN A 2 39.71 -2.80 36.85
C ASN A 2 39.08 -3.67 35.76
N GLY A 3 39.11 -5.00 35.95
CA GLY A 3 38.60 -5.96 34.99
C GLY A 3 39.57 -6.41 33.90
N GLU A 4 40.68 -5.69 33.65
CA GLU A 4 41.73 -6.10 32.71
C GLU A 4 42.66 -7.13 33.36
N SER A 5 43.03 -8.18 32.62
CA SER A 5 44.12 -9.12 32.99
C SER A 5 44.66 -9.79 31.74
N GLN A 6 45.88 -10.39 31.86
CA GLN A 6 46.50 -11.16 30.80
C GLN A 6 46.52 -12.65 31.19
N ARG A 7 46.14 -13.49 30.26
CA ARG A 7 46.16 -14.95 30.41
C ARG A 7 47.57 -15.52 30.20
N SER A 8 47.78 -16.75 30.66
CA SER A 8 49.01 -17.48 30.47
C SER A 8 49.36 -17.71 28.97
N ASP A 9 48.34 -17.74 28.08
CA ASP A 9 48.49 -17.84 26.62
C ASP A 9 48.91 -16.53 25.96
N GLY A 10 48.97 -15.43 26.74
CA GLY A 10 49.34 -14.10 26.27
C GLY A 10 48.16 -13.24 25.80
N LYS A 11 46.96 -13.78 25.76
CA LYS A 11 45.77 -12.98 25.45
C LYS A 11 45.43 -12.04 26.60
N TYR A 12 45.03 -10.83 26.23
CA TYR A 12 44.41 -9.89 27.17
C TYR A 12 42.94 -10.22 27.32
N MET A 13 42.38 -10.04 28.50
CA MET A 13 40.96 -10.21 28.77
C MET A 13 40.42 -9.05 29.60
N PHE A 14 39.17 -8.69 29.37
CA PHE A 14 38.41 -7.73 30.14
C PHE A 14 37.13 -8.39 30.61
N ARG A 15 36.88 -8.34 31.96
CA ARG A 15 35.66 -8.86 32.61
C ARG A 15 34.77 -7.69 32.99
N TYR A 16 33.51 -7.81 32.69
CA TYR A 16 32.51 -6.83 33.08
C TYR A 16 31.21 -7.52 33.47
N THR A 17 30.34 -6.80 34.16
CA THR A 17 28.97 -7.22 34.49
C THR A 17 28.03 -6.33 33.70
N ASP A 18 27.06 -6.92 33.02
CA ASP A 18 26.07 -6.16 32.25
C ASP A 18 24.95 -5.60 33.14
N SER A 19 24.00 -4.88 32.55
CA SER A 19 22.85 -4.28 33.23
C SER A 19 21.89 -5.31 33.82
N THR A 20 21.98 -6.59 33.42
CA THR A 20 21.19 -7.71 33.96
C THR A 20 21.87 -8.42 35.13
N GLY A 21 23.12 -8.07 35.44
CA GLY A 21 23.92 -8.72 36.49
C GLY A 21 24.74 -9.92 35.98
N GLU A 22 24.70 -10.25 34.70
CA GLU A 22 25.52 -11.31 34.14
C GLU A 22 26.98 -10.87 33.93
N ARG A 23 27.92 -11.80 34.22
CA ARG A 23 29.36 -11.58 34.05
C ARG A 23 29.83 -12.04 32.68
N HIS A 24 30.50 -11.15 31.95
CA HIS A 24 31.04 -11.39 30.63
C HIS A 24 32.55 -11.21 30.56
N THR A 25 33.19 -11.85 29.60
CA THR A 25 34.62 -11.70 29.34
C THR A 25 34.88 -11.58 27.85
N VAL A 26 35.63 -10.57 27.46
CA VAL A 26 36.09 -10.39 26.08
C VAL A 26 37.62 -10.57 26.04
N TYR A 27 38.11 -11.01 24.87
CA TYR A 27 39.52 -11.37 24.69
C TYR A 27 40.08 -10.67 23.45
N SER A 28 41.38 -10.26 23.56
CA SER A 28 42.14 -9.77 22.40
C SER A 28 43.60 -10.11 22.52
N TRP A 29 44.30 -10.30 21.39
CA TRP A 29 45.75 -10.41 21.36
C TRP A 29 46.45 -9.05 21.48
N LYS A 30 45.74 -7.94 21.25
CA LYS A 30 46.19 -6.56 21.38
C LYS A 30 45.59 -5.89 22.58
N LEU A 31 46.40 -5.25 23.42
CA LEU A 31 45.90 -4.39 24.49
C LEU A 31 45.49 -3.02 23.93
N VAL A 32 46.33 -2.46 23.07
CA VAL A 32 46.13 -1.18 22.38
C VAL A 32 46.27 -1.36 20.87
N SER A 33 45.72 -0.44 20.10
CA SER A 33 45.71 -0.52 18.62
C SER A 33 47.14 -0.54 17.97
N THR A 34 48.11 -0.01 18.69
CA THR A 34 49.52 0.03 18.27
C THR A 34 50.30 -1.26 18.52
N ASP A 35 49.76 -2.23 19.26
CA ASP A 35 50.44 -3.48 19.58
C ASP A 35 50.68 -4.31 18.30
N LYS A 36 51.90 -4.85 18.18
CA LYS A 36 52.27 -5.75 17.11
C LYS A 36 51.91 -7.20 17.47
N LEU A 37 51.31 -7.89 16.52
CA LEU A 37 50.96 -9.30 16.65
C LEU A 37 52.20 -10.18 16.44
N LYS A 38 52.27 -11.29 17.19
CA LYS A 38 53.25 -12.34 16.95
C LYS A 38 52.79 -13.23 15.79
N GLU A 39 53.75 -13.93 15.18
CA GLU A 39 53.46 -14.89 14.12
C GLU A 39 52.44 -15.94 14.58
N GLY A 40 51.40 -16.21 13.81
CA GLY A 40 50.29 -17.12 14.14
C GLY A 40 49.16 -16.51 14.96
N GLN A 41 49.21 -15.23 15.37
CA GLN A 41 48.12 -14.55 16.07
C GLN A 41 47.14 -13.89 15.08
N ARG A 42 45.84 -14.12 15.31
CA ARG A 42 44.79 -13.53 14.46
C ARG A 42 44.57 -12.07 14.83
N ASP A 43 44.55 -11.21 13.83
CA ASP A 43 44.26 -9.78 14.07
C ASP A 43 42.85 -9.59 14.59
N SER A 44 42.72 -8.78 15.65
CA SER A 44 41.48 -8.46 16.30
C SER A 44 41.53 -7.03 16.84
N GLN A 45 40.37 -6.46 17.13
CA GLN A 45 40.27 -5.14 17.76
C GLN A 45 41.03 -5.15 19.12
N ALA A 46 41.71 -4.05 19.44
CA ALA A 46 42.44 -3.93 20.72
C ALA A 46 41.47 -3.98 21.90
N LEU A 47 41.94 -4.61 23.01
CA LEU A 47 41.07 -4.81 24.18
C LEU A 47 40.54 -3.50 24.75
N ARG A 48 41.36 -2.45 24.83
CA ARG A 48 40.95 -1.13 25.35
C ARG A 48 39.95 -0.40 24.48
N ASP A 49 39.97 -0.62 23.21
CA ASP A 49 38.94 -0.08 22.28
C ASP A 49 37.60 -0.81 22.51
N MET A 50 37.66 -2.14 22.68
CA MET A 50 36.49 -2.94 23.07
C MET A 50 35.95 -2.53 24.45
N GLU A 51 36.82 -2.39 25.46
CA GLU A 51 36.45 -1.93 26.82
C GLU A 51 35.75 -0.56 26.77
N LYS A 52 36.35 0.42 26.08
CA LYS A 52 35.76 1.76 25.96
C LYS A 52 34.36 1.71 25.34
N ARG A 53 34.13 0.84 24.35
CA ARG A 53 32.82 0.66 23.73
C ARG A 53 31.84 -0.01 24.67
N ILE A 54 32.26 -1.09 25.34
CA ILE A 54 31.45 -1.83 26.30
C ILE A 54 31.03 -0.94 27.47
N LEU A 55 31.97 -0.19 28.07
CA LEU A 55 31.66 0.73 29.17
C LEU A 55 30.68 1.81 28.77
N LYS A 56 30.82 2.34 27.53
CA LYS A 56 29.86 3.29 26.97
C LYS A 56 28.50 2.64 26.75
N ASP A 57 28.45 1.39 26.27
CA ASP A 57 27.21 0.66 26.08
C ASP A 57 26.51 0.35 27.41
N LEU A 58 27.27 0.02 28.46
CA LEU A 58 26.76 -0.16 29.81
C LEU A 58 26.21 1.15 30.42
N ASP A 59 26.94 2.25 30.25
CA ASP A 59 26.55 3.58 30.74
C ASP A 59 25.23 4.04 30.06
N ASP A 60 25.08 3.76 28.76
CA ASP A 60 23.86 4.02 28.00
C ASP A 60 22.78 2.93 28.14
N SER A 61 23.00 1.93 29.00
CA SER A 61 22.09 0.78 29.23
C SER A 61 21.77 -0.03 27.97
N ILE A 62 22.67 -0.09 27.00
CA ILE A 62 22.48 -0.84 25.75
C ILE A 62 22.72 -2.34 25.96
N LYS A 63 21.77 -3.15 25.54
CA LYS A 63 21.83 -4.62 25.59
C LYS A 63 22.61 -5.20 24.40
N THR A 64 23.91 -4.92 24.33
CA THR A 64 24.75 -5.29 23.17
C THR A 64 24.70 -6.77 22.83
N ARG A 65 24.54 -7.64 23.84
CA ARG A 65 24.42 -9.09 23.65
C ARG A 65 23.14 -9.46 22.91
N ASP A 66 22.02 -8.85 23.28
CA ASP A 66 20.75 -9.09 22.61
C ASP A 66 20.86 -8.69 21.14
N ALA A 67 21.56 -7.61 20.82
CA ALA A 67 21.80 -7.18 19.45
C ALA A 67 22.63 -8.17 18.60
N GLU A 68 23.48 -8.98 19.23
CA GLU A 68 24.29 -10.01 18.55
C GLU A 68 23.55 -11.33 18.34
N HIS A 69 22.54 -11.61 19.17
CA HIS A 69 21.79 -12.87 19.13
C HIS A 69 20.41 -12.73 18.50
N THR A 70 19.73 -11.59 18.67
CA THR A 70 18.44 -11.33 18.07
C THR A 70 18.59 -11.07 16.56
N THR A 71 17.85 -11.82 15.77
CA THR A 71 17.80 -11.64 14.30
C THR A 71 16.68 -10.69 13.90
N VAL A 72 16.69 -10.28 12.63
CA VAL A 72 15.57 -9.50 12.06
C VAL A 72 14.30 -10.35 11.99
N ASP A 73 14.42 -11.69 11.83
CA ASP A 73 13.29 -12.63 11.90
C ASP A 73 12.65 -12.58 13.30
N ASP A 74 13.46 -12.64 14.37
CA ASP A 74 12.96 -12.58 15.76
C ASP A 74 12.24 -11.25 16.04
N LEU A 75 12.79 -10.12 15.58
CA LEU A 75 12.12 -8.82 15.68
C LEU A 75 10.79 -8.76 14.95
N PHE A 76 10.72 -9.38 13.77
CA PHE A 76 9.48 -9.40 13.00
C PHE A 76 8.41 -10.23 13.70
N ASP A 77 8.76 -11.39 14.23
CA ASP A 77 7.82 -12.25 14.95
C ASP A 77 7.31 -11.54 16.22
N GLN A 78 8.19 -10.93 17.01
CA GLN A 78 7.81 -10.11 18.17
C GLN A 78 6.90 -8.93 17.79
N PHE A 79 7.23 -8.23 16.71
CA PHE A 79 6.42 -7.13 16.19
C PHE A 79 5.00 -7.59 15.80
N MET A 80 4.88 -8.73 15.14
CA MET A 80 3.59 -9.28 14.73
C MET A 80 2.77 -9.78 15.92
N ASP A 81 3.42 -10.27 16.98
CA ASP A 81 2.76 -10.70 18.22
C ASP A 81 2.22 -9.52 19.05
N ILE A 82 2.96 -8.42 19.10
CA ILE A 82 2.52 -7.19 19.77
C ILE A 82 1.37 -6.52 18.99
N ARG A 83 1.44 -6.51 17.64
CA ARG A 83 0.46 -5.84 16.77
C ARG A 83 -0.77 -6.71 16.46
N LYS A 84 -1.40 -7.27 17.48
CA LYS A 84 -2.68 -8.00 17.37
C LYS A 84 -3.84 -7.10 16.97
N ASP A 85 -3.71 -5.79 17.16
CA ASP A 85 -4.62 -4.74 16.73
C ASP A 85 -4.70 -4.57 15.20
N LEU A 86 -3.70 -5.08 14.47
CA LEU A 86 -3.68 -4.99 13.01
C LEU A 86 -4.86 -5.77 12.41
N ARG A 87 -5.57 -5.09 11.50
CA ARG A 87 -6.58 -5.79 10.69
C ARG A 87 -5.92 -6.94 9.90
N GLU A 88 -6.63 -8.04 9.76
CA GLU A 88 -6.17 -9.23 9.02
C GLU A 88 -5.53 -8.90 7.66
N SER A 89 -6.14 -7.95 6.91
CA SER A 89 -5.58 -7.52 5.63
C SER A 89 -4.21 -6.82 5.72
N SER A 90 -3.93 -6.15 6.83
CA SER A 90 -2.62 -5.53 7.06
C SER A 90 -1.61 -6.57 7.51
N ARG A 91 -2.03 -7.52 8.37
CA ARG A 91 -1.19 -8.66 8.78
C ARG A 91 -0.76 -9.48 7.57
N CYS A 92 -1.69 -9.89 6.71
CA CYS A 92 -1.37 -10.61 5.48
C CYS A 92 -0.40 -9.82 4.59
N CYS A 93 -0.64 -8.52 4.40
CA CYS A 93 0.25 -7.67 3.59
C CYS A 93 1.66 -7.59 4.20
N TYR A 94 1.80 -7.45 5.52
CA TYR A 94 3.09 -7.38 6.21
C TYR A 94 3.83 -8.71 6.10
N ASN A 95 3.14 -9.83 6.36
CA ASN A 95 3.68 -11.18 6.23
C ASN A 95 4.17 -11.44 4.79
N ASP A 96 3.37 -11.07 3.78
CA ASP A 96 3.73 -11.27 2.38
C ASP A 96 4.97 -10.47 1.98
N ILE A 97 5.02 -9.18 2.35
CA ILE A 97 6.17 -8.32 2.06
C ILE A 97 7.41 -8.82 2.79
N TYR A 98 7.28 -9.16 4.06
CA TYR A 98 8.38 -9.67 4.86
C TYR A 98 8.94 -10.96 4.28
N ARG A 99 8.08 -11.96 4.09
CA ARG A 99 8.47 -13.29 3.59
C ARG A 99 9.09 -13.26 2.19
N LYS A 100 8.51 -12.44 1.28
CA LYS A 100 8.95 -12.40 -0.12
C LYS A 100 10.20 -11.55 -0.33
N HIS A 101 10.35 -10.47 0.42
CA HIS A 101 11.35 -9.45 0.08
C HIS A 101 12.36 -9.17 1.20
N ILE A 102 11.96 -9.19 2.48
CA ILE A 102 12.83 -8.80 3.59
C ILE A 102 13.60 -10.02 4.11
N LYS A 103 12.87 -11.08 4.45
CA LYS A 103 13.42 -12.31 5.03
C LYS A 103 14.58 -12.92 4.22
N PRO A 104 14.50 -13.06 2.89
CA PRO A 104 15.58 -13.68 2.11
C PRO A 104 16.89 -12.90 2.14
N VAL A 105 16.84 -11.59 2.40
CA VAL A 105 18.01 -10.70 2.31
C VAL A 105 18.63 -10.44 3.68
N ILE A 106 17.81 -10.08 4.67
CA ILE A 106 18.30 -9.68 6.00
C ILE A 106 17.66 -10.44 7.17
N GLY A 107 16.67 -11.33 6.94
CA GLY A 107 15.91 -11.98 8.02
C GLY A 107 16.79 -12.70 9.03
N HIS A 108 17.77 -13.47 8.58
CA HIS A 108 18.70 -14.25 9.41
C HIS A 108 19.83 -13.42 10.04
N ARG A 109 19.91 -12.12 9.74
CA ARG A 109 21.02 -11.27 10.19
C ARG A 109 20.80 -10.84 11.63
N PRO A 110 21.83 -10.93 12.50
CA PRO A 110 21.80 -10.27 13.80
C PRO A 110 21.60 -8.76 13.64
N ILE A 111 20.68 -8.20 14.42
CA ILE A 111 20.26 -6.79 14.27
C ILE A 111 21.39 -5.79 14.50
N GLY A 112 22.32 -6.10 15.40
CA GLY A 112 23.52 -5.28 15.66
C GLY A 112 24.50 -5.23 14.48
N ARG A 113 24.35 -6.11 13.49
CA ARG A 113 25.24 -6.19 12.32
C ARG A 113 24.59 -5.67 11.03
N VAL A 114 23.32 -5.33 11.05
CA VAL A 114 22.61 -4.79 9.87
C VAL A 114 23.05 -3.35 9.62
N LYS A 115 23.55 -3.09 8.40
CA LYS A 115 24.03 -1.76 7.98
C LYS A 115 22.98 -1.04 7.13
N PRO A 116 22.92 0.31 7.17
CA PRO A 116 22.06 1.11 6.30
C PRO A 116 22.23 0.79 4.80
N THR A 117 23.46 0.46 4.37
CA THR A 117 23.78 0.10 2.99
C THR A 117 23.16 -1.24 2.57
N GLU A 118 23.02 -2.20 3.48
CA GLU A 118 22.36 -3.49 3.20
C GLU A 118 20.85 -3.29 3.00
N ILE A 119 20.24 -2.40 3.79
CA ILE A 119 18.83 -2.03 3.65
C ILE A 119 18.60 -1.28 2.32
N GLN A 120 19.50 -0.38 1.92
CA GLN A 120 19.42 0.27 0.60
C GLN A 120 19.55 -0.74 -0.55
N LYS A 121 20.47 -1.70 -0.43
CA LYS A 121 20.63 -2.79 -1.41
C LYS A 121 19.36 -3.64 -1.51
N LEU A 122 18.69 -3.91 -0.39
CA LEU A 122 17.41 -4.62 -0.38
C LEU A 122 16.36 -3.87 -1.23
N TYR A 123 16.24 -2.55 -1.09
CA TYR A 123 15.30 -1.77 -1.92
C TYR A 123 15.70 -1.78 -3.41
N GLN A 124 16.99 -1.76 -3.70
CA GLN A 124 17.49 -1.86 -5.07
C GLN A 124 17.13 -3.22 -5.69
N ILE A 125 17.35 -4.31 -4.96
CA ILE A 125 16.96 -5.67 -5.40
C ILE A 125 15.44 -5.71 -5.66
N MET A 126 14.62 -5.18 -4.74
CA MET A 126 13.16 -5.17 -4.91
C MET A 126 12.73 -4.45 -6.19
N VAL A 127 13.23 -3.26 -6.43
CA VAL A 127 12.73 -2.40 -7.52
C VAL A 127 13.42 -2.74 -8.86
N SER A 128 14.74 -2.85 -8.87
CA SER A 128 15.50 -2.99 -10.12
C SER A 128 15.59 -4.44 -10.61
N GLU A 129 15.74 -5.41 -9.71
CA GLU A 129 15.92 -6.80 -10.10
C GLU A 129 14.57 -7.58 -10.10
N SER A 130 13.72 -7.34 -9.10
CA SER A 130 12.45 -8.05 -8.96
C SER A 130 11.27 -7.29 -9.57
N GLY A 131 11.46 -6.10 -10.13
CA GLY A 131 10.41 -5.29 -10.74
C GLY A 131 9.29 -4.87 -9.79
N VAL A 132 9.56 -4.85 -8.49
CA VAL A 132 8.56 -4.50 -7.46
C VAL A 132 8.25 -3.01 -7.53
N ASN A 133 6.97 -2.68 -7.47
CA ASN A 133 6.54 -1.28 -7.47
C ASN A 133 7.18 -0.50 -6.31
N PRO A 134 7.71 0.72 -6.55
CA PRO A 134 8.29 1.59 -5.52
C PRO A 134 7.43 1.79 -4.27
N THR A 135 6.11 1.82 -4.44
CA THR A 135 5.17 1.90 -3.30
C THR A 135 5.25 0.67 -2.39
N THR A 136 5.51 -0.51 -2.94
CA THR A 136 5.71 -1.74 -2.16
C THR A 136 7.06 -1.71 -1.44
N ALA A 137 8.11 -1.20 -2.08
CA ALA A 137 9.39 -0.97 -1.42
C ALA A 137 9.27 0.06 -0.27
N GLN A 138 8.44 1.08 -0.42
CA GLN A 138 8.13 2.02 0.66
C GLN A 138 7.40 1.35 1.83
N LYS A 139 6.49 0.41 1.56
CA LYS A 139 5.85 -0.39 2.63
C LYS A 139 6.87 -1.30 3.33
N ALA A 140 7.77 -1.94 2.57
CA ALA A 140 8.86 -2.72 3.16
C ALA A 140 9.73 -1.86 4.07
N HIS A 141 10.07 -0.64 3.63
CA HIS A 141 10.77 0.33 4.48
C HIS A 141 10.01 0.65 5.77
N SER A 142 8.70 0.87 5.68
CA SER A 142 7.87 1.16 6.87
C SER A 142 7.88 0.01 7.87
N ILE A 143 7.93 -1.23 7.41
CA ILE A 143 8.05 -2.41 8.27
C ILE A 143 9.44 -2.42 8.91
N ILE A 144 10.50 -2.38 8.10
CA ILE A 144 11.90 -2.42 8.59
C ILE A 144 12.15 -1.28 9.58
N TYR A 145 11.69 -0.07 9.27
CA TYR A 145 11.84 1.08 10.16
C TYR A 145 11.22 0.83 11.53
N GLN A 146 9.99 0.31 11.57
CA GLN A 146 9.31 0.02 12.84
C GLN A 146 10.00 -1.08 13.64
N LEU A 147 10.50 -2.14 12.97
CA LEU A 147 11.24 -3.21 13.64
C LEU A 147 12.48 -2.66 14.37
N PHE A 148 13.31 -1.91 13.65
CA PHE A 148 14.53 -1.35 14.23
C PHE A 148 14.25 -0.20 15.22
N GLU A 149 13.15 0.55 15.04
CA GLU A 149 12.74 1.57 16.01
C GLU A 149 12.37 0.95 17.35
N ASN A 150 11.62 -0.15 17.35
CA ASN A 150 11.35 -0.91 18.57
C ASN A 150 12.65 -1.38 19.25
N ALA A 151 13.61 -1.90 18.49
CA ALA A 151 14.90 -2.32 19.02
C ALA A 151 15.72 -1.14 19.61
N VAL A 152 15.54 0.09 19.09
CA VAL A 152 16.11 1.30 19.70
C VAL A 152 15.39 1.64 21.00
N MET A 153 14.04 1.60 21.00
CA MET A 153 13.24 1.88 22.22
C MET A 153 13.52 0.89 23.33
N ASP A 154 13.79 -0.38 23.00
CA ASP A 154 14.14 -1.44 23.96
C ASP A 154 15.62 -1.41 24.37
N ASN A 155 16.37 -0.40 23.94
CA ASN A 155 17.82 -0.24 24.18
C ASN A 155 18.66 -1.43 23.71
N ILE A 156 18.23 -2.12 22.64
CA ILE A 156 19.01 -3.21 22.05
C ILE A 156 20.07 -2.64 21.09
N ILE A 157 19.71 -1.60 20.33
CA ILE A 157 20.62 -0.88 19.41
C ILE A 157 20.51 0.63 19.64
N ARG A 158 21.59 1.38 19.35
CA ARG A 158 21.63 2.84 19.54
C ARG A 158 20.92 3.63 18.46
N VAL A 159 20.98 3.17 17.23
CA VAL A 159 20.54 3.91 16.05
C VAL A 159 19.80 2.97 15.13
N ASN A 160 18.67 3.44 14.63
CA ASN A 160 17.90 2.71 13.65
C ASN A 160 18.60 2.76 12.28
N PRO A 161 19.10 1.63 11.74
CA PRO A 161 19.82 1.62 10.46
C PRO A 161 18.92 1.93 9.26
N ALA A 162 17.60 1.91 9.43
CA ALA A 162 16.65 2.25 8.38
C ALA A 162 16.34 3.76 8.28
N SER A 163 16.72 4.59 9.26
CA SER A 163 16.25 5.99 9.40
C SER A 163 16.35 6.84 8.14
N ASN A 164 17.38 6.70 7.32
CA ASN A 164 17.54 7.45 6.07
C ASN A 164 17.69 6.57 4.83
N ALA A 165 17.60 5.25 5.00
CA ALA A 165 17.92 4.31 3.94
C ALA A 165 17.02 4.47 2.71
N PHE A 166 15.71 4.64 2.91
CA PHE A 166 14.75 4.81 1.81
C PHE A 166 14.84 6.20 1.14
N ARG A 167 15.09 7.25 1.93
CA ARG A 167 15.29 8.60 1.39
C ARG A 167 16.50 8.65 0.46
N ASN A 168 17.60 8.02 0.86
CA ASN A 168 18.81 7.94 0.05
C ASN A 168 18.57 7.10 -1.20
N PHE A 169 17.89 5.95 -1.08
CA PHE A 169 17.51 5.11 -2.21
C PHE A 169 16.65 5.89 -3.23
N ARG A 170 15.62 6.63 -2.78
CA ARG A 170 14.77 7.44 -3.69
C ARG A 170 15.54 8.49 -4.48
N LYS A 171 16.56 9.09 -3.90
CA LYS A 171 17.40 10.09 -4.59
C LYS A 171 18.20 9.48 -5.72
N THR A 172 18.68 8.23 -5.54
CA THR A 172 19.53 7.56 -6.53
C THR A 172 18.72 6.82 -7.61
N ALA A 173 17.51 6.38 -7.30
CA ALA A 173 16.73 5.51 -8.18
C ALA A 173 15.78 6.26 -9.13
N GLU A 174 15.75 7.61 -9.11
CA GLU A 174 14.88 8.46 -9.95
C GLU A 174 13.43 7.94 -10.05
N LEU A 175 12.88 7.50 -8.92
CA LEU A 175 11.58 6.87 -8.88
C LEU A 175 10.47 7.88 -9.18
N ASN A 176 9.99 7.88 -10.39
CA ASN A 176 8.78 8.58 -10.75
C ASN A 176 7.55 7.74 -10.30
N PRO A 177 6.69 8.27 -9.41
CA PRO A 177 5.44 7.59 -9.10
C PRO A 177 4.63 7.47 -10.39
N ALA A 178 4.19 6.25 -10.73
CA ALA A 178 3.29 6.05 -11.86
C ALA A 178 2.04 6.93 -11.67
N CYS A 179 1.92 7.96 -12.50
CA CYS A 179 0.78 8.87 -12.46
C CYS A 179 -0.44 8.11 -13.00
N ARG A 180 -1.45 7.92 -12.15
CA ARG A 180 -2.74 7.38 -12.56
C ARG A 180 -3.58 8.55 -13.05
N GLU A 181 -3.72 8.68 -14.35
CA GLU A 181 -4.54 9.72 -14.95
C GLU A 181 -6.00 9.28 -15.02
N PRO A 182 -6.96 10.20 -14.81
CA PRO A 182 -8.37 9.93 -15.09
C PRO A 182 -8.58 9.73 -16.60
N LEU A 183 -9.65 9.08 -16.97
CA LEU A 183 -10.04 9.01 -18.38
C LEU A 183 -10.42 10.41 -18.87
N THR A 184 -10.12 10.74 -20.13
CA THR A 184 -10.73 11.89 -20.80
C THR A 184 -12.23 11.65 -21.01
N VAL A 185 -12.98 12.66 -21.41
CA VAL A 185 -14.41 12.50 -21.71
C VAL A 185 -14.59 11.48 -22.81
N GLU A 186 -13.83 11.61 -23.88
CA GLU A 186 -13.88 10.72 -25.05
C GLU A 186 -13.50 9.27 -24.67
N GLN A 187 -12.48 9.09 -23.86
CA GLN A 187 -12.07 7.75 -23.39
C GLN A 187 -13.12 7.11 -22.50
N GLN A 188 -13.82 7.92 -21.68
CA GLN A 188 -14.91 7.46 -20.85
C GLN A 188 -16.10 7.00 -21.69
N GLU A 189 -16.48 7.78 -22.70
CA GLU A 189 -17.55 7.46 -23.65
C GLU A 189 -17.20 6.18 -24.42
N LEU A 190 -16.03 6.12 -25.04
CA LEU A 190 -15.55 4.93 -25.76
C LEU A 190 -15.57 3.67 -24.88
N PHE A 191 -15.15 3.78 -23.62
CA PHE A 191 -15.16 2.66 -22.69
C PHE A 191 -16.58 2.15 -22.41
N ILE A 192 -17.52 3.05 -22.15
CA ILE A 192 -18.92 2.70 -21.85
C ILE A 192 -19.62 2.17 -23.10
N ASP A 193 -19.49 2.83 -24.24
CA ASP A 193 -20.14 2.45 -25.49
C ASP A 193 -19.67 1.06 -25.94
N TYR A 194 -18.38 0.80 -25.87
CA TYR A 194 -17.84 -0.52 -26.19
C TYR A 194 -18.40 -1.62 -25.30
N ILE A 195 -18.54 -1.36 -23.99
CA ILE A 195 -19.09 -2.35 -23.06
C ILE A 195 -20.56 -2.64 -23.36
N TYR A 196 -21.35 -1.60 -23.64
CA TYR A 196 -22.77 -1.79 -23.95
C TYR A 196 -22.99 -2.48 -25.30
N ALA A 197 -22.14 -2.24 -26.27
CA ALA A 197 -22.20 -2.87 -27.61
C ALA A 197 -21.68 -4.33 -27.59
N SER A 198 -20.82 -4.69 -26.67
CA SER A 198 -20.16 -6.00 -26.64
C SER A 198 -21.05 -7.07 -26.00
N GLU A 199 -21.36 -8.14 -26.75
CA GLU A 199 -22.07 -9.32 -26.20
C GLU A 199 -21.33 -9.93 -24.99
N LYS A 200 -20.02 -9.91 -25.02
CA LYS A 200 -19.15 -10.47 -23.98
C LYS A 200 -19.18 -9.66 -22.68
N TYR A 201 -19.18 -8.33 -22.78
CA TYR A 201 -18.97 -7.44 -21.65
C TYR A 201 -20.25 -6.71 -21.18
N ASN A 202 -21.31 -6.68 -21.98
CA ASN A 202 -22.57 -5.99 -21.68
C ASN A 202 -23.16 -6.36 -20.32
N ARG A 203 -22.95 -7.61 -19.88
CA ARG A 203 -23.41 -8.06 -18.56
C ARG A 203 -22.88 -7.19 -17.42
N MET A 204 -21.66 -6.65 -17.55
CA MET A 204 -20.99 -5.83 -16.54
C MET A 204 -21.25 -4.32 -16.74
N ALA A 205 -21.95 -3.91 -17.80
CA ALA A 205 -22.16 -2.52 -18.14
C ALA A 205 -22.77 -1.72 -16.99
N ASN A 206 -23.83 -2.25 -16.34
CA ASN A 206 -24.48 -1.58 -15.21
C ASN A 206 -23.52 -1.36 -14.02
N LEU A 207 -22.63 -2.33 -13.72
CA LEU A 207 -21.63 -2.17 -12.66
C LEU A 207 -20.66 -1.03 -13.01
N PHE A 208 -20.18 -0.95 -14.25
CA PHE A 208 -19.24 0.09 -14.66
C PHE A 208 -19.90 1.46 -14.72
N THR A 209 -21.16 1.53 -15.14
CA THR A 209 -21.96 2.77 -15.08
C THR A 209 -22.09 3.26 -13.63
N VAL A 210 -22.41 2.36 -12.69
CA VAL A 210 -22.50 2.73 -11.27
C VAL A 210 -21.14 3.17 -10.73
N LEU A 211 -20.03 2.50 -11.08
CA LEU A 211 -18.69 2.91 -10.64
C LEU A 211 -18.30 4.30 -11.14
N LEU A 212 -18.58 4.59 -12.42
CA LEU A 212 -18.32 5.90 -13.05
C LEU A 212 -19.24 7.01 -12.56
N GLY A 213 -20.50 6.69 -12.26
CA GLY A 213 -21.50 7.68 -11.84
C GLY A 213 -21.58 7.90 -10.32
N THR A 214 -20.85 7.13 -9.50
CA THR A 214 -20.87 7.26 -8.03
C THR A 214 -19.50 7.44 -7.40
N GLY A 215 -18.44 7.10 -8.12
CA GLY A 215 -17.10 7.06 -7.56
C GLY A 215 -16.91 6.08 -6.40
N MET A 216 -17.79 5.11 -6.20
CA MET A 216 -17.65 4.07 -5.17
C MET A 216 -16.35 3.29 -5.31
N ARG A 217 -15.80 2.81 -4.19
CA ARG A 217 -14.72 1.81 -4.25
C ARG A 217 -15.28 0.49 -4.76
N ILE A 218 -14.46 -0.27 -5.50
CA ILE A 218 -14.91 -1.56 -6.06
C ILE A 218 -15.53 -2.49 -5.01
N GLY A 219 -14.96 -2.56 -3.82
CA GLY A 219 -15.51 -3.38 -2.73
C GLY A 219 -16.84 -2.87 -2.19
N GLU A 220 -17.09 -1.56 -2.20
CA GLU A 220 -18.37 -0.95 -1.83
C GLU A 220 -19.43 -1.27 -2.89
N ALA A 221 -19.10 -1.11 -4.17
CA ALA A 221 -20.02 -1.43 -5.28
C ALA A 221 -20.37 -2.94 -5.33
N LEU A 222 -19.39 -3.83 -5.13
CA LEU A 222 -19.66 -5.27 -5.09
C LEU A 222 -20.43 -5.69 -3.83
N GLY A 223 -20.29 -4.95 -2.74
CA GLY A 223 -21.04 -5.17 -1.50
C GLY A 223 -22.45 -4.54 -1.51
N LEU A 224 -22.78 -3.69 -2.49
CA LEU A 224 -24.04 -2.97 -2.54
C LEU A 224 -25.23 -3.91 -2.54
N ARG A 225 -26.21 -3.66 -1.67
CA ARG A 225 -27.47 -4.41 -1.57
C ARG A 225 -28.65 -3.56 -2.03
N TRP A 226 -29.76 -4.19 -2.37
CA TRP A 226 -30.96 -3.46 -2.77
C TRP A 226 -31.54 -2.59 -1.65
N CYS A 227 -31.41 -3.00 -0.40
CA CYS A 227 -31.84 -2.19 0.76
C CYS A 227 -30.96 -0.96 1.01
N ASP A 228 -29.76 -0.90 0.41
CA ASP A 228 -28.87 0.25 0.51
C ASP A 228 -29.17 1.31 -0.59
N CYS A 229 -30.12 1.02 -1.51
CA CYS A 229 -30.50 1.88 -2.63
C CYS A 229 -31.91 2.45 -2.38
N ASP A 230 -31.98 3.70 -2.00
CA ASP A 230 -33.24 4.44 -1.91
C ASP A 230 -33.57 5.07 -3.27
N PHE A 231 -34.57 4.51 -3.96
CA PHE A 231 -35.00 5.00 -5.28
C PHE A 231 -35.97 6.17 -5.20
N GLU A 232 -36.60 6.41 -4.05
CA GLU A 232 -37.50 7.54 -3.83
C GLU A 232 -36.71 8.81 -3.61
N GLU A 233 -35.79 8.78 -2.66
CA GLU A 233 -34.86 9.88 -2.38
C GLU A 233 -33.72 9.99 -3.39
N GLY A 234 -33.49 8.95 -4.20
CA GLY A 234 -32.39 8.92 -5.17
C GLY A 234 -31.02 8.82 -4.53
N ILE A 235 -30.89 8.07 -3.44
CA ILE A 235 -29.66 8.00 -2.62
C ILE A 235 -29.15 6.56 -2.51
N ILE A 236 -27.82 6.38 -2.55
CA ILE A 236 -27.14 5.13 -2.18
C ILE A 236 -26.45 5.31 -0.82
N HIS A 237 -26.79 4.45 0.14
CA HIS A 237 -26.15 4.41 1.45
C HIS A 237 -24.92 3.48 1.42
N VAL A 238 -23.73 4.03 1.58
CA VAL A 238 -22.51 3.23 1.66
C VAL A 238 -22.19 2.93 3.11
N THR A 239 -22.47 1.71 3.55
CA THR A 239 -22.31 1.27 4.95
C THR A 239 -21.28 0.18 5.14
N HIS A 240 -20.85 -0.48 4.07
CA HIS A 240 -19.92 -1.61 4.11
C HIS A 240 -19.23 -1.82 2.76
N ALA A 241 -18.27 -2.73 2.76
CA ALA A 241 -17.57 -3.18 1.55
C ALA A 241 -17.41 -4.69 1.57
N LEU A 242 -17.54 -5.33 0.41
CA LEU A 242 -17.26 -6.74 0.21
C LEU A 242 -15.78 -6.92 -0.11
N LEU A 243 -15.15 -7.86 0.58
CA LEU A 243 -13.78 -8.27 0.37
C LEU A 243 -13.74 -9.75 -0.02
N TYR A 244 -12.81 -10.11 -0.91
CA TYR A 244 -12.47 -11.50 -1.20
C TYR A 244 -10.99 -11.67 -0.95
N LYS A 245 -10.63 -12.33 0.15
CA LYS A 245 -9.25 -12.41 0.63
C LYS A 245 -8.95 -13.79 1.20
N GLN A 246 -7.67 -14.11 1.18
CA GLN A 246 -7.12 -15.26 1.86
C GLN A 246 -7.15 -15.04 3.37
N GLY A 247 -7.70 -16.00 4.10
CA GLY A 247 -7.65 -16.07 5.56
C GLY A 247 -6.30 -16.62 6.07
N GLU A 248 -6.12 -16.65 7.37
CA GLU A 248 -4.92 -17.22 8.01
C GLU A 248 -4.76 -18.72 7.70
N ASP A 249 -5.84 -19.42 7.44
CA ASP A 249 -5.90 -20.83 7.00
C ASP A 249 -5.52 -21.06 5.52
N GLY A 250 -5.13 -20.00 4.82
CA GLY A 250 -4.76 -20.07 3.40
C GLY A 250 -5.94 -20.09 2.43
N ASN A 251 -7.19 -20.20 2.90
CA ASN A 251 -8.37 -20.29 2.06
C ASN A 251 -8.93 -18.91 1.71
N TYR A 252 -9.32 -18.71 0.45
CA TYR A 252 -9.99 -17.49 0.01
C TYR A 252 -11.47 -17.54 0.35
N ARG A 253 -11.97 -16.44 0.95
CA ARG A 253 -13.39 -16.31 1.29
C ARG A 253 -13.87 -14.87 1.19
N TYR A 254 -15.18 -14.74 0.98
CA TYR A 254 -15.85 -13.44 1.04
C TYR A 254 -16.02 -13.03 2.50
N ARG A 255 -15.87 -11.73 2.75
CA ARG A 255 -16.13 -11.10 4.06
C ARG A 255 -16.70 -9.72 3.87
N ILE A 256 -17.55 -9.31 4.80
CA ILE A 256 -18.02 -7.92 4.89
C ILE A 256 -17.08 -7.16 5.81
N SER A 257 -16.72 -5.96 5.39
CA SER A 257 -15.90 -5.03 6.17
C SER A 257 -16.63 -3.72 6.34
N ALA A 258 -16.84 -3.28 7.57
CA ALA A 258 -17.27 -1.92 7.83
C ALA A 258 -16.23 -0.91 7.35
N PRO A 259 -16.63 0.31 7.01
CA PRO A 259 -15.70 1.40 6.71
C PRO A 259 -14.66 1.60 7.82
N LYS A 260 -13.46 2.01 7.44
CA LYS A 260 -12.36 2.21 8.40
C LYS A 260 -12.52 3.48 9.24
N THR A 261 -13.34 4.40 8.79
CA THR A 261 -13.55 5.73 9.40
C THR A 261 -14.99 6.13 9.24
N GLU A 262 -15.48 7.05 10.07
CA GLU A 262 -16.83 7.64 9.97
C GLU A 262 -17.08 8.21 8.56
N ALA A 263 -16.12 8.89 7.96
CA ALA A 263 -16.22 9.38 6.58
C ALA A 263 -16.42 8.28 5.52
N GLY A 264 -16.27 7.01 5.89
CA GLY A 264 -16.57 5.88 5.02
C GLY A 264 -18.07 5.55 4.98
N PHE A 265 -18.82 5.91 6.01
CA PHE A 265 -20.28 5.88 6.01
C PHE A 265 -20.77 7.16 5.35
N ARG A 266 -21.46 7.03 4.23
CA ARG A 266 -21.85 8.20 3.45
C ARG A 266 -23.04 7.89 2.55
N GLU A 267 -23.65 8.95 2.11
CA GLU A 267 -24.73 8.95 1.14
C GLU A 267 -24.22 9.48 -0.19
N ILE A 268 -24.59 8.81 -1.28
CA ILE A 268 -24.22 9.21 -2.64
C ILE A 268 -25.51 9.44 -3.42
N PRO A 269 -25.79 10.68 -3.86
CA PRO A 269 -26.91 10.96 -4.76
C PRO A 269 -26.75 10.20 -6.08
N MET A 270 -27.84 9.63 -6.60
CA MET A 270 -27.84 8.90 -7.88
C MET A 270 -28.11 9.86 -9.03
N PHE A 271 -27.22 9.87 -9.99
CA PHE A 271 -27.56 10.40 -11.33
C PHE A 271 -28.61 9.51 -12.01
N ASP A 272 -29.34 10.05 -12.96
CA ASP A 272 -30.38 9.31 -13.70
C ASP A 272 -29.83 8.06 -14.38
N GLU A 273 -28.62 8.12 -14.94
CA GLU A 273 -27.94 6.99 -15.55
C GLU A 273 -27.61 5.88 -14.54
N VAL A 274 -27.24 6.25 -13.31
CA VAL A 274 -27.01 5.31 -12.21
C VAL A 274 -28.32 4.65 -11.80
N LYS A 275 -29.37 5.44 -11.61
CA LYS A 275 -30.73 4.94 -11.30
C LYS A 275 -31.21 3.96 -12.37
N ALA A 276 -31.08 4.34 -13.63
CA ALA A 276 -31.44 3.48 -14.77
C ALA A 276 -30.59 2.18 -14.84
N ALA A 277 -29.28 2.26 -14.57
CA ALA A 277 -28.42 1.08 -14.54
C ALA A 277 -28.81 0.11 -13.43
N LEU A 278 -29.12 0.61 -12.23
CA LEU A 278 -29.61 -0.20 -11.12
C LEU A 278 -30.99 -0.83 -11.44
N GLN A 279 -31.89 -0.09 -12.05
CA GLN A 279 -33.19 -0.61 -12.47
C GLN A 279 -33.05 -1.73 -13.51
N ARG A 280 -32.17 -1.56 -14.51
CA ARG A 280 -31.84 -2.63 -15.48
C ARG A 280 -31.26 -3.87 -14.79
N GLU A 281 -30.39 -3.68 -13.79
CA GLU A 281 -29.81 -4.78 -13.04
C GLU A 281 -30.89 -5.53 -12.20
N ARG A 282 -31.85 -4.80 -11.64
CA ARG A 282 -33.00 -5.38 -10.95
C ARG A 282 -33.86 -6.25 -11.87
N GLY A 283 -34.06 -5.82 -13.14
CA GLY A 283 -34.78 -6.57 -14.14
C GLY A 283 -34.10 -7.88 -14.59
N LYS A 284 -32.76 -7.96 -14.49
CA LYS A 284 -32.02 -9.20 -14.81
C LYS A 284 -32.17 -10.30 -13.75
N ARG A 285 -32.80 -10.01 -12.63
CA ARG A 285 -32.87 -10.90 -11.46
C ARG A 285 -33.83 -12.07 -11.71
N LYS A 286 -33.29 -13.28 -11.83
CA LYS A 286 -34.10 -14.49 -11.95
C LYS A 286 -34.56 -14.97 -10.55
N SER A 287 -35.86 -15.12 -10.34
CA SER A 287 -36.53 -15.27 -9.05
C SER A 287 -36.26 -16.56 -8.25
N LYS A 288 -35.34 -17.43 -8.69
CA LYS A 288 -35.24 -18.81 -8.15
C LYS A 288 -33.87 -19.28 -7.70
N LYS A 289 -32.88 -18.40 -7.48
CA LYS A 289 -31.57 -18.86 -7.01
C LYS A 289 -31.44 -18.73 -5.49
N LYS A 290 -30.79 -19.76 -4.89
CA LYS A 290 -30.40 -19.77 -3.48
C LYS A 290 -29.74 -18.43 -3.14
N LYS A 291 -30.21 -17.75 -2.10
CA LYS A 291 -29.65 -16.45 -1.70
C LYS A 291 -28.18 -16.64 -1.34
N PHE A 292 -27.31 -15.88 -1.96
CA PHE A 292 -25.91 -15.80 -1.58
C PHE A 292 -25.77 -14.94 -0.32
N VAL A 293 -25.17 -15.51 0.72
CA VAL A 293 -25.05 -14.85 2.03
C VAL A 293 -23.58 -14.78 2.43
N VAL A 294 -23.14 -13.62 2.88
CA VAL A 294 -21.79 -13.38 3.41
C VAL A 294 -21.93 -12.63 4.73
N ASP A 295 -21.42 -13.20 5.83
CA ASP A 295 -21.46 -12.59 7.17
C ASP A 295 -22.86 -12.05 7.55
N GLY A 296 -23.93 -12.76 7.18
CA GLY A 296 -25.32 -12.36 7.40
C GLY A 296 -25.89 -11.36 6.37
N TYR A 297 -25.08 -10.83 5.47
CA TYR A 297 -25.52 -9.93 4.40
C TYR A 297 -25.97 -10.74 3.19
N SER A 298 -27.06 -10.34 2.61
CA SER A 298 -27.64 -10.97 1.41
C SER A 298 -28.24 -9.92 0.51
N ASP A 299 -28.77 -10.35 -0.64
CA ASP A 299 -29.53 -9.47 -1.52
C ASP A 299 -28.68 -8.44 -2.26
N PHE A 300 -27.44 -8.85 -2.57
CA PHE A 300 -26.49 -8.03 -3.32
C PHE A 300 -27.01 -7.67 -4.72
N VAL A 301 -26.65 -6.47 -5.18
CA VAL A 301 -27.07 -5.92 -6.49
C VAL A 301 -26.39 -6.67 -7.63
N PHE A 302 -25.08 -6.77 -7.61
CA PHE A 302 -24.27 -7.29 -8.73
C PHE A 302 -23.89 -8.76 -8.53
N LEU A 303 -24.59 -9.63 -9.25
CA LEU A 303 -24.42 -11.07 -9.16
C LEU A 303 -24.00 -11.67 -10.53
N ASN A 304 -23.17 -12.70 -10.48
CA ASN A 304 -22.83 -13.50 -11.66
C ASN A 304 -23.96 -14.48 -12.02
N ASN A 305 -23.78 -15.25 -13.09
CA ASN A 305 -24.79 -16.22 -13.55
C ASN A 305 -25.08 -17.34 -12.53
N ASN A 306 -24.14 -17.61 -11.61
CA ASN A 306 -24.31 -18.60 -10.54
C ASN A 306 -25.02 -18.02 -9.31
N GLY A 307 -25.37 -16.72 -9.33
CA GLY A 307 -26.02 -16.03 -8.21
C GLY A 307 -25.04 -15.64 -7.09
N GLN A 308 -23.75 -15.64 -7.37
CA GLN A 308 -22.70 -15.20 -6.45
C GLN A 308 -22.21 -13.79 -6.82
N VAL A 309 -21.72 -13.04 -5.87
CA VAL A 309 -21.06 -11.74 -6.14
C VAL A 309 -19.75 -11.93 -6.91
N TYR A 310 -19.39 -10.92 -7.68
CA TYR A 310 -18.09 -10.92 -8.36
C TYR A 310 -16.94 -10.71 -7.36
N THR A 311 -15.77 -11.27 -7.68
CA THR A 311 -14.54 -10.93 -6.96
C THR A 311 -13.92 -9.65 -7.53
N GLN A 312 -13.15 -8.92 -6.73
CA GLN A 312 -12.41 -7.76 -7.20
C GLN A 312 -11.41 -8.10 -8.31
N SER A 313 -10.77 -9.28 -8.22
CA SER A 313 -9.85 -9.77 -9.25
C SER A 313 -10.59 -10.02 -10.57
N PHE A 314 -11.77 -10.64 -10.53
CA PHE A 314 -12.56 -10.87 -11.75
C PHE A 314 -12.93 -9.54 -12.43
N VAL A 315 -13.33 -8.52 -11.66
CA VAL A 315 -13.63 -7.20 -12.23
C VAL A 315 -12.37 -6.57 -12.85
N TYR A 316 -11.23 -6.70 -12.17
CA TYR A 316 -9.94 -6.22 -12.70
C TYR A 316 -9.60 -6.91 -14.03
N ASP A 317 -9.66 -8.23 -14.08
CA ASP A 317 -9.36 -9.01 -15.30
C ASP A 317 -10.35 -8.69 -16.44
N THR A 318 -11.61 -8.44 -16.08
CA THR A 318 -12.63 -7.99 -17.06
C THR A 318 -12.27 -6.62 -17.65
N ILE A 319 -11.88 -5.64 -16.82
CA ILE A 319 -11.45 -4.32 -17.30
C ILE A 319 -10.24 -4.44 -18.22
N GLN A 320 -9.23 -5.28 -17.85
CA GLN A 320 -8.06 -5.50 -18.71
C GLN A 320 -8.47 -6.16 -20.04
N GLY A 321 -9.41 -7.11 -19.98
CA GLY A 321 -9.96 -7.76 -21.18
C GLY A 321 -10.69 -6.78 -22.10
N ILE A 322 -11.51 -5.87 -21.55
CA ILE A 322 -12.19 -4.80 -22.28
C ILE A 322 -11.16 -3.92 -22.99
N THR A 323 -10.19 -3.40 -22.27
CA THR A 323 -9.15 -2.51 -22.81
C THR A 323 -8.35 -3.20 -23.92
N THR A 324 -7.96 -4.46 -23.71
CA THR A 324 -7.19 -5.22 -24.71
C THR A 324 -8.02 -5.51 -25.96
N SER A 325 -9.28 -5.92 -25.80
CA SER A 325 -10.16 -6.22 -26.94
C SER A 325 -10.46 -4.98 -27.76
N TYR A 326 -10.86 -3.88 -27.08
CA TYR A 326 -11.09 -2.60 -27.74
C TYR A 326 -9.86 -2.12 -28.53
N ASN A 327 -8.69 -2.08 -27.88
CA ASN A 327 -7.48 -1.56 -28.52
C ASN A 327 -7.05 -2.42 -29.73
N LYS A 328 -7.30 -3.73 -29.70
CA LYS A 328 -7.04 -4.62 -30.82
C LYS A 328 -7.99 -4.35 -31.99
N GLU A 329 -9.29 -4.19 -31.70
CA GLU A 329 -10.30 -3.89 -32.72
C GLU A 329 -10.09 -2.50 -33.32
N GLU A 330 -9.79 -1.51 -32.45
CA GLU A 330 -9.51 -0.14 -32.87
C GLU A 330 -8.25 -0.04 -33.77
N TYR A 331 -7.19 -0.81 -33.44
CA TYR A 331 -6.01 -0.88 -34.29
C TYR A 331 -6.33 -1.38 -35.69
N ALA A 332 -7.10 -2.46 -35.81
CA ALA A 332 -7.48 -3.02 -37.10
C ALA A 332 -8.32 -2.04 -37.89
N LYS A 333 -9.32 -1.40 -37.26
CA LYS A 333 -10.19 -0.39 -37.89
C LYS A 333 -9.41 0.85 -38.32
N ALA A 334 -8.53 1.37 -37.49
CA ALA A 334 -7.71 2.53 -37.79
C ALA A 334 -6.76 2.28 -38.99
N LEU A 335 -6.24 1.05 -39.11
CA LEU A 335 -5.40 0.62 -40.22
C LEU A 335 -6.20 0.61 -41.55
N GLU A 336 -7.44 0.10 -41.54
CA GLU A 336 -8.33 0.10 -42.70
C GLU A 336 -8.72 1.53 -43.11
N GLU A 337 -9.05 2.37 -42.13
CA GLU A 337 -9.47 3.76 -42.31
C GLU A 337 -8.29 4.72 -42.55
N LYS A 338 -7.04 4.25 -42.48
CA LYS A 338 -5.80 5.04 -42.61
C LYS A 338 -5.73 6.25 -41.70
N ARG A 339 -6.16 6.08 -40.46
CA ARG A 339 -6.10 7.08 -39.37
C ARG A 339 -5.29 6.60 -38.18
N GLU A 340 -4.95 7.51 -37.32
CA GLU A 340 -4.36 7.16 -36.02
C GLU A 340 -5.38 6.45 -35.10
N PRO A 341 -5.00 5.37 -34.42
CA PRO A 341 -5.88 4.66 -33.52
C PRO A 341 -6.12 5.45 -32.22
N CYS A 342 -7.34 5.44 -31.71
CA CYS A 342 -7.73 6.04 -30.46
C CYS A 342 -7.76 4.99 -29.35
N TYR A 343 -6.65 4.78 -28.67
CA TYR A 343 -6.50 3.74 -27.67
C TYR A 343 -7.09 4.11 -26.32
N LEU A 344 -7.73 3.12 -25.68
CA LEU A 344 -8.02 3.19 -24.25
C LEU A 344 -6.72 2.97 -23.45
N PRO A 345 -6.46 3.80 -22.40
CA PRO A 345 -5.31 3.62 -21.54
C PRO A 345 -5.50 2.40 -20.62
N LYS A 346 -4.49 2.06 -19.83
CA LYS A 346 -4.63 1.04 -18.80
C LYS A 346 -5.64 1.49 -17.73
N ILE A 347 -6.81 0.85 -17.71
CA ILE A 347 -7.93 1.19 -16.82
C ILE A 347 -7.94 0.26 -15.59
N SER A 348 -8.43 0.75 -14.46
CA SER A 348 -8.74 -0.01 -13.26
C SER A 348 -9.98 0.60 -12.58
N ALA A 349 -10.64 -0.15 -11.71
CA ALA A 349 -11.77 0.39 -10.94
C ALA A 349 -11.41 1.65 -10.13
N HIS A 350 -10.14 1.79 -9.72
CA HIS A 350 -9.67 3.01 -9.05
C HIS A 350 -9.54 4.20 -10.02
N ILE A 351 -9.17 3.95 -11.28
CA ILE A 351 -9.18 5.00 -12.32
C ILE A 351 -10.60 5.46 -12.61
N LEU A 352 -11.59 4.54 -12.67
CA LEU A 352 -13.00 4.93 -12.83
C LEU A 352 -13.47 5.87 -11.71
N ARG A 353 -13.11 5.53 -10.46
CA ARG A 353 -13.37 6.40 -9.32
C ARG A 353 -12.63 7.74 -9.42
N HIS A 354 -11.39 7.74 -9.88
CA HIS A 354 -10.60 8.96 -10.11
C HIS A 354 -11.24 9.83 -11.20
N THR A 355 -11.72 9.21 -12.27
CA THR A 355 -12.45 9.88 -13.35
C THR A 355 -13.71 10.57 -12.81
N PHE A 356 -14.53 9.88 -12.01
CA PHE A 356 -15.69 10.51 -11.36
C PHE A 356 -15.27 11.73 -10.52
N CYS A 357 -14.25 11.59 -9.67
CA CYS A 357 -13.76 12.70 -8.85
C CYS A 357 -13.34 13.91 -9.72
N THR A 358 -12.63 13.66 -10.82
CA THR A 358 -12.17 14.70 -11.74
C THR A 358 -13.35 15.38 -12.46
N ARG A 359 -14.34 14.61 -12.95
CA ARG A 359 -15.56 15.18 -13.57
C ARG A 359 -16.32 16.08 -12.59
N MET A 360 -16.43 15.68 -11.34
CA MET A 360 -17.06 16.51 -10.30
C MET A 360 -16.26 17.81 -10.06
N CYS A 361 -14.93 17.74 -10.03
CA CYS A 361 -14.08 18.93 -9.93
C CYS A 361 -14.31 19.86 -11.13
N GLU A 362 -14.34 19.35 -12.37
CA GLU A 362 -14.54 20.13 -13.60
C GLU A 362 -15.89 20.86 -13.64
N GLN A 363 -16.89 20.35 -12.91
CA GLN A 363 -18.20 20.99 -12.73
C GLN A 363 -18.25 21.96 -11.52
N ASN A 364 -17.10 22.31 -10.95
CA ASN A 364 -16.98 23.25 -9.85
C ASN A 364 -17.77 22.86 -8.58
N ILE A 365 -17.98 21.56 -8.33
CA ILE A 365 -18.62 21.12 -7.08
C ILE A 365 -17.81 21.59 -5.88
N ASN A 366 -18.50 21.94 -4.79
CA ASN A 366 -17.83 22.29 -3.55
C ASN A 366 -16.93 21.14 -3.09
N ILE A 367 -15.66 21.44 -2.81
CA ILE A 367 -14.63 20.45 -2.46
C ILE A 367 -14.99 19.65 -1.19
N LYS A 368 -15.74 20.27 -0.26
CA LYS A 368 -16.20 19.58 0.95
C LYS A 368 -17.28 18.55 0.63
N VAL A 369 -18.24 18.92 -0.23
CA VAL A 369 -19.26 17.98 -0.73
C VAL A 369 -18.61 16.83 -1.48
N LEU A 370 -17.62 17.13 -2.33
CA LEU A 370 -16.89 16.08 -3.05
C LEU A 370 -16.12 15.17 -2.09
N GLN A 371 -15.49 15.72 -1.05
CA GLN A 371 -14.82 14.93 -0.02
C GLN A 371 -15.78 13.96 0.65
N ASP A 372 -16.96 14.42 0.99
CA ASP A 372 -17.99 13.62 1.67
C ASP A 372 -18.54 12.52 0.75
N VAL A 373 -18.90 12.83 -0.50
CA VAL A 373 -19.34 11.86 -1.50
C VAL A 373 -18.27 10.80 -1.77
N MET A 374 -17.01 11.22 -1.86
CA MET A 374 -15.88 10.30 -2.07
C MET A 374 -15.52 9.50 -0.81
N GLY A 375 -15.92 9.92 0.38
CA GLY A 375 -15.52 9.31 1.64
C GLY A 375 -14.00 9.35 1.86
N HIS A 376 -13.39 10.51 1.61
CA HIS A 376 -11.98 10.74 1.86
C HIS A 376 -11.76 11.26 3.28
N ARG A 377 -11.06 10.48 4.13
CA ARG A 377 -10.72 10.91 5.49
C ARG A 377 -9.93 12.22 5.50
N ASN A 378 -9.02 12.40 4.54
CA ASN A 378 -8.16 13.58 4.44
C ASN A 378 -8.55 14.37 3.19
N ILE A 379 -8.90 15.64 3.37
CA ILE A 379 -9.22 16.57 2.29
C ILE A 379 -8.09 16.72 1.29
N ARG A 380 -6.83 16.53 1.72
CA ARG A 380 -5.65 16.60 0.86
C ARG A 380 -5.77 15.68 -0.36
N THR A 381 -6.31 14.48 -0.18
CA THR A 381 -6.52 13.53 -1.30
C THR A 381 -7.48 14.09 -2.35
N THR A 382 -8.54 14.78 -1.92
CA THR A 382 -9.49 15.45 -2.82
C THR A 382 -8.86 16.67 -3.46
N MET A 383 -8.10 17.47 -2.68
CA MET A 383 -7.41 18.65 -3.18
C MET A 383 -6.32 18.33 -4.21
N GLU A 384 -5.59 17.23 -4.07
CA GLU A 384 -4.60 16.79 -5.07
C GLU A 384 -5.26 16.49 -6.42
N THR A 385 -6.44 15.87 -6.41
CA THR A 385 -7.24 15.64 -7.63
C THR A 385 -7.79 16.96 -8.19
N TYR A 386 -8.33 17.81 -7.31
CA TYR A 386 -8.86 19.14 -7.67
C TYR A 386 -7.77 20.02 -8.30
N ALA A 387 -6.60 20.13 -7.67
CA ALA A 387 -5.49 20.92 -8.19
C ALA A 387 -5.02 20.45 -9.57
N LYS A 388 -5.11 19.13 -9.84
CA LYS A 388 -4.75 18.54 -11.13
C LYS A 388 -5.77 18.87 -12.21
N ALA A 389 -7.07 18.73 -11.90
CA ALA A 389 -8.17 19.07 -12.82
C ALA A 389 -8.20 20.55 -13.21
N PHE A 390 -7.79 21.44 -12.27
CA PHE A 390 -7.76 22.89 -12.51
C PHE A 390 -6.44 23.41 -13.09
N ARG A 391 -5.41 22.59 -13.23
CA ARG A 391 -4.12 23.05 -13.74
C ARG A 391 -4.26 23.64 -15.15
N ASP A 392 -5.06 22.99 -15.99
CA ASP A 392 -5.26 23.39 -17.37
C ASP A 392 -6.31 24.53 -17.50
N LYS A 393 -7.24 24.65 -16.54
CA LYS A 393 -8.27 25.69 -16.49
C LYS A 393 -7.86 26.93 -15.67
N LYS A 394 -6.64 26.99 -15.16
CA LYS A 394 -6.17 28.09 -14.28
C LYS A 394 -6.28 29.46 -14.97
N VAL A 395 -5.94 29.52 -16.24
CA VAL A 395 -6.00 30.78 -17.01
C VAL A 395 -7.45 31.21 -17.21
N GLU A 396 -8.32 30.27 -17.60
CA GLU A 396 -9.75 30.55 -17.80
C GLU A 396 -10.43 30.99 -16.49
N ALA A 397 -10.14 30.30 -15.38
CA ALA A 397 -10.70 30.62 -14.06
C ALA A 397 -10.29 32.01 -13.59
N VAL A 398 -9.03 32.42 -13.83
CA VAL A 398 -8.54 33.77 -13.49
C VAL A 398 -9.13 34.81 -14.44
N MET A 399 -9.23 34.51 -15.73
CA MET A 399 -9.81 35.43 -16.71
C MET A 399 -11.32 35.62 -16.54
N ALA A 400 -12.05 34.60 -16.03
CA ALA A 400 -13.46 34.74 -15.68
C ALA A 400 -13.73 35.75 -14.56
N LEU A 401 -12.71 36.06 -13.76
CA LEU A 401 -12.77 37.10 -12.71
C LEU A 401 -12.41 38.50 -13.25
N ASN A 402 -12.10 38.63 -14.54
CA ASN A 402 -11.75 39.90 -15.16
C ASN A 402 -12.94 40.85 -15.11
N GLY A 403 -12.77 42.02 -14.47
CA GLY A 403 -13.85 42.98 -14.23
C GLY A 403 -14.61 42.79 -12.89
N ALA A 404 -14.45 41.67 -12.20
CA ALA A 404 -14.99 41.47 -10.84
C ALA A 404 -14.14 42.15 -9.76
N PHE A 405 -12.85 42.41 -10.07
CA PHE A 405 -11.93 43.14 -9.21
C PHE A 405 -11.63 44.51 -9.81
N LYS A 406 -11.93 45.60 -9.05
CA LYS A 406 -11.36 46.91 -9.31
C LYS A 406 -9.95 46.93 -8.72
N ILE A 407 -8.95 46.88 -9.59
CA ILE A 407 -7.52 46.97 -9.23
C ILE A 407 -7.08 48.43 -9.49
N SER A 408 -7.62 49.35 -8.73
CA SER A 408 -7.14 50.77 -8.76
C SER A 408 -7.53 51.46 -7.50
#